data_bae5c7d8d59d3ac48d52efc7acfaadc3
#
_entry.id   bae5c7d8d59d3ac48d52efc7acfaadc3
#
_cell.length_a   1.000
_cell.length_b   1.000
_cell.length_c   1.000
_cell.angle_alpha   90.00
_cell.angle_beta   90.00
_cell.angle_gamma   90.00
#
_symmetry.space_group_name_H-M   'P 1'
#
loop_
_entity.id
_entity.type
_entity.pdbx_description
1 polymer ?
#
loop_
_entity_poly.entity_id
_entity_poly.type
_entity_poly.pdbx_seq_one_letter_code
_entity_poly.pdbx_strand_id
1 'polypeptide(L)'
;MPLIYEFTKKELLKCEKEFDIAFDENEIAFIAMYIGSAYENSFKTESRLAVLLVCSFGIATSSILKTKILQAIPECNIIGPMSERDADDYLSKNEVNLIISTNEYQAKDIPIITVNPLLFPEDIDYIKSRLFQLSYSAMCTHFIKSCANFENEKGEPTYVKDYVAKENIQIVDTCKTWADAIKLTAKPLLDKGKIEQRYVSRMIEAVEQFGTYMVFVPETAFIHAGI
;
A
#
# COMPACT_ATOMS: atom_id res chain seq x y z
N MET A 1 1.30 0.44 -11.72
CA MET A 1 1.70 -0.79 -11.01
C MET A 1 3.05 -1.30 -11.51
N PRO A 2 4.18 -0.76 -11.04
CA PRO A 2 5.52 -1.12 -11.56
C PRO A 2 5.84 -2.60 -11.44
N LEU A 3 5.47 -3.22 -10.30
CA LEU A 3 5.73 -4.64 -10.04
C LEU A 3 5.05 -5.58 -11.05
N ILE A 4 3.79 -5.31 -11.41
CA ILE A 4 3.07 -6.11 -12.39
C ILE A 4 3.65 -5.91 -13.80
N TYR A 5 4.09 -4.70 -14.12
CA TYR A 5 4.75 -4.41 -15.40
C TYR A 5 6.05 -5.20 -15.54
N GLU A 6 6.92 -5.17 -14.54
CA GLU A 6 8.17 -5.92 -14.57
C GLU A 6 7.96 -7.44 -14.65
N PHE A 7 6.99 -7.95 -13.90
CA PHE A 7 6.59 -9.35 -13.99
C PHE A 7 6.11 -9.70 -15.39
N THR A 8 5.20 -8.89 -15.96
CA THR A 8 4.66 -9.08 -17.31
C THR A 8 5.77 -9.06 -18.34
N LYS A 9 6.68 -8.09 -18.29
CA LYS A 9 7.84 -7.99 -19.18
C LYS A 9 8.70 -9.24 -19.14
N LYS A 10 9.01 -9.75 -17.94
CA LYS A 10 9.79 -10.97 -17.75
C LYS A 10 9.12 -12.21 -18.35
N GLU A 11 7.81 -12.35 -18.16
CA GLU A 11 7.06 -13.49 -18.70
C GLU A 11 6.90 -13.40 -20.22
N LEU A 12 6.68 -12.22 -20.76
CA LEU A 12 6.59 -12.02 -22.21
C LEU A 12 7.90 -12.31 -22.93
N LEU A 13 9.06 -12.08 -22.32
CA LEU A 13 10.36 -12.49 -22.88
C LEU A 13 10.44 -14.01 -23.12
N LYS A 14 9.70 -14.82 -22.37
CA LYS A 14 9.63 -16.27 -22.63
C LYS A 14 8.77 -16.54 -23.85
N CYS A 15 7.63 -15.86 -23.97
CA CYS A 15 6.73 -15.97 -25.11
C CYS A 15 7.42 -15.49 -26.42
N GLU A 16 8.17 -14.39 -26.38
CA GLU A 16 8.95 -13.90 -27.51
C GLU A 16 9.89 -14.96 -28.09
N LYS A 17 10.58 -15.68 -27.19
CA LYS A 17 11.50 -16.75 -27.58
C LYS A 17 10.79 -18.01 -28.11
N GLU A 18 9.62 -18.32 -27.58
CA GLU A 18 8.86 -19.51 -27.93
C GLU A 18 8.12 -19.35 -29.28
N PHE A 19 7.58 -18.14 -29.52
CA PHE A 19 6.72 -17.86 -30.66
C PHE A 19 7.39 -17.02 -31.75
N ASP A 20 8.67 -16.66 -31.58
CA ASP A 20 9.41 -15.77 -32.50
C ASP A 20 8.69 -14.45 -32.80
N ILE A 21 8.20 -13.80 -31.74
CA ILE A 21 7.53 -12.50 -31.75
C ILE A 21 8.30 -11.51 -30.88
N ALA A 22 8.05 -10.23 -31.05
CA ALA A 22 8.60 -9.19 -30.18
C ALA A 22 7.45 -8.26 -29.73
N PHE A 23 7.47 -7.87 -28.44
CA PHE A 23 6.53 -6.91 -27.88
C PHE A 23 7.22 -5.56 -27.68
N ASP A 24 6.57 -4.48 -28.11
CA ASP A 24 7.02 -3.14 -27.74
C ASP A 24 6.60 -2.75 -26.31
N GLU A 25 7.17 -1.65 -25.79
CA GLU A 25 6.89 -1.22 -24.42
C GLU A 25 5.41 -0.86 -24.18
N ASN A 26 4.69 -0.40 -25.19
CA ASN A 26 3.27 -0.07 -25.08
C ASN A 26 2.43 -1.34 -25.00
N GLU A 27 2.75 -2.35 -25.80
CA GLU A 27 2.09 -3.66 -25.76
C GLU A 27 2.29 -4.35 -24.42
N ILE A 28 3.53 -4.32 -23.89
CA ILE A 28 3.84 -4.82 -22.55
C ILE A 28 3.02 -4.06 -21.50
N ALA A 29 2.93 -2.73 -21.60
CA ALA A 29 2.16 -1.92 -20.69
C ALA A 29 0.66 -2.25 -20.73
N PHE A 30 0.09 -2.42 -21.92
CA PHE A 30 -1.31 -2.83 -22.08
C PHE A 30 -1.58 -4.20 -21.46
N ILE A 31 -0.74 -5.19 -21.73
CA ILE A 31 -0.88 -6.53 -21.13
C ILE A 31 -0.75 -6.46 -19.60
N ALA A 32 0.21 -5.68 -19.09
CA ALA A 32 0.38 -5.46 -17.65
C ALA A 32 -0.85 -4.81 -17.00
N MET A 33 -1.52 -3.89 -17.70
CA MET A 33 -2.77 -3.28 -17.22
C MET A 33 -3.91 -4.32 -17.13
N TYR A 34 -4.07 -5.20 -18.12
CA TYR A 34 -5.07 -6.28 -18.07
C TYR A 34 -4.79 -7.26 -16.93
N ILE A 35 -3.54 -7.70 -16.80
CA ILE A 35 -3.13 -8.60 -15.70
C ILE A 35 -3.37 -7.91 -14.35
N GLY A 36 -2.99 -6.64 -14.22
CA GLY A 36 -3.18 -5.86 -13.00
C GLY A 36 -4.65 -5.72 -12.62
N SER A 37 -5.50 -5.40 -13.59
CA SER A 37 -6.94 -5.28 -13.37
C SER A 37 -7.59 -6.62 -12.98
N ALA A 38 -7.24 -7.70 -13.66
CA ALA A 38 -7.74 -9.04 -13.34
C ALA A 38 -7.31 -9.45 -11.93
N TYR A 39 -6.04 -9.22 -11.58
CA TYR A 39 -5.50 -9.53 -10.26
C TYR A 39 -6.16 -8.71 -9.16
N GLU A 40 -6.33 -7.39 -9.37
CA GLU A 40 -7.01 -6.52 -8.42
C GLU A 40 -8.46 -6.97 -8.15
N ASN A 41 -9.18 -7.36 -9.19
CA ASN A 41 -10.56 -7.84 -9.07
C ASN A 41 -10.62 -9.17 -8.30
N SER A 42 -9.72 -10.11 -8.57
CA SER A 42 -9.64 -11.37 -7.83
C SER A 42 -9.31 -11.11 -6.36
N PHE A 43 -8.32 -10.27 -6.09
CA PHE A 43 -7.89 -9.94 -4.74
C PHE A 43 -9.01 -9.27 -3.92
N LYS A 44 -9.75 -8.32 -4.51
CA LYS A 44 -10.91 -7.68 -3.84
C LYS A 44 -12.01 -8.67 -3.46
N THR A 45 -12.16 -9.73 -4.22
CA THR A 45 -13.18 -10.76 -3.96
C THR A 45 -12.77 -11.69 -2.82
N GLU A 46 -11.48 -12.00 -2.71
CA GLU A 46 -10.94 -12.96 -1.75
C GLU A 46 -10.53 -12.33 -0.40
N SER A 47 -10.14 -11.06 -0.40
CA SER A 47 -9.49 -10.40 0.75
C SER A 47 -10.22 -9.14 1.18
N ARG A 48 -11.37 -9.28 1.84
CA ARG A 48 -12.00 -8.15 2.52
C ARG A 48 -11.25 -7.86 3.81
N LEU A 49 -10.71 -6.64 3.92
CA LEU A 49 -10.07 -6.18 5.16
C LEU A 49 -11.06 -6.24 6.32
N ALA A 50 -10.67 -6.93 7.39
CA ALA A 50 -11.41 -6.98 8.64
C ALA A 50 -11.12 -5.72 9.46
N VAL A 51 -12.14 -4.92 9.72
CA VAL A 51 -12.03 -3.66 10.46
C VAL A 51 -12.83 -3.75 11.75
N LEU A 52 -12.16 -3.66 12.88
CA LEU A 52 -12.79 -3.67 14.19
C LEU A 52 -13.20 -2.26 14.58
N LEU A 53 -14.47 -2.07 14.93
CA LEU A 53 -14.99 -0.81 15.46
C LEU A 53 -15.06 -0.88 16.98
N VAL A 54 -14.28 -0.06 17.67
CA VAL A 54 -14.28 0.10 19.13
C VAL A 54 -14.95 1.41 19.49
N CYS A 55 -16.03 1.33 20.26
CA CYS A 55 -16.80 2.52 20.63
C CYS A 55 -17.47 2.34 22.00
N SER A 56 -17.19 3.27 22.91
CA SER A 56 -17.75 3.25 24.28
C SER A 56 -18.92 4.23 24.49
N PHE A 57 -19.45 4.89 23.44
CA PHE A 57 -20.49 5.91 23.52
C PHE A 57 -21.94 5.36 23.57
N GLY A 58 -22.11 4.08 23.89
CA GLY A 58 -23.42 3.43 23.96
C GLY A 58 -23.94 2.95 22.60
N ILE A 59 -24.96 2.07 22.66
CA ILE A 59 -25.45 1.29 21.52
C ILE A 59 -25.94 2.18 20.37
N ALA A 60 -26.69 3.25 20.67
CA ALA A 60 -27.27 4.11 19.64
C ALA A 60 -26.19 4.84 18.82
N THR A 61 -25.26 5.52 19.50
CA THR A 61 -24.16 6.25 18.86
C THR A 61 -23.26 5.31 18.06
N SER A 62 -22.91 4.16 18.63
CA SER A 62 -22.06 3.15 17.98
C SER A 62 -22.73 2.58 16.72
N SER A 63 -24.03 2.35 16.73
CA SER A 63 -24.80 1.87 15.58
C SER A 63 -24.88 2.91 14.46
N ILE A 64 -25.07 4.18 14.81
CA ILE A 64 -25.07 5.30 13.84
C ILE A 64 -23.68 5.42 13.20
N LEU A 65 -22.62 5.36 14.00
CA LEU A 65 -21.25 5.44 13.52
C LEU A 65 -20.95 4.30 12.52
N LYS A 66 -21.27 3.07 12.89
CA LYS A 66 -21.14 1.91 11.99
C LYS A 66 -21.88 2.11 10.67
N THR A 67 -23.13 2.57 10.75
CA THR A 67 -23.97 2.81 9.57
C THR A 67 -23.35 3.86 8.66
N LYS A 68 -22.86 4.97 9.21
CA LYS A 68 -22.20 6.03 8.44
C LYS A 68 -20.92 5.53 7.75
N ILE A 69 -20.10 4.73 8.44
CA ILE A 69 -18.89 4.15 7.83
C ILE A 69 -19.28 3.23 6.68
N LEU A 70 -20.27 2.35 6.87
CA LEU A 70 -20.72 1.43 5.81
C LEU A 70 -21.37 2.16 4.63
N GLN A 71 -22.05 3.29 4.86
CA GLN A 71 -22.57 4.11 3.77
C GLN A 71 -21.45 4.78 2.96
N ALA A 72 -20.39 5.20 3.63
CA ALA A 72 -19.24 5.85 2.98
C ALA A 72 -18.28 4.84 2.32
N ILE A 73 -18.20 3.60 2.84
CA ILE A 73 -17.27 2.54 2.44
C ILE A 73 -18.00 1.20 2.48
N PRO A 74 -18.87 0.92 1.49
CA PRO A 74 -19.73 -0.28 1.49
C PRO A 74 -18.96 -1.61 1.43
N GLU A 75 -17.77 -1.60 0.85
CA GLU A 75 -16.90 -2.76 0.71
C GLU A 75 -16.19 -3.17 2.01
N CYS A 76 -16.29 -2.35 3.07
CA CYS A 76 -15.62 -2.60 4.33
C CYS A 76 -16.33 -3.70 5.14
N ASN A 77 -15.57 -4.66 5.67
CA ASN A 77 -16.08 -5.66 6.61
C ASN A 77 -15.90 -5.15 8.04
N ILE A 78 -16.96 -4.49 8.59
CA ILE A 78 -16.91 -3.92 9.95
C ILE A 78 -17.43 -4.89 10.98
N ILE A 79 -16.53 -5.28 11.88
CA ILE A 79 -16.77 -6.10 13.07
C ILE A 79 -17.07 -5.19 14.25
N GLY A 80 -18.05 -5.53 15.05
CA GLY A 80 -18.52 -4.68 16.16
C GLY A 80 -19.69 -3.80 15.73
N PRO A 81 -19.99 -2.70 16.45
CA PRO A 81 -19.15 -2.05 17.49
C PRO A 81 -18.98 -2.86 18.76
N MET A 82 -17.84 -2.71 19.43
CA MET A 82 -17.49 -3.38 20.68
C MET A 82 -16.98 -2.37 21.72
N SER A 83 -17.11 -2.72 23.02
CA SER A 83 -16.37 -2.04 24.07
C SER A 83 -14.88 -2.38 24.00
N GLU A 84 -14.02 -1.59 24.65
CA GLU A 84 -12.57 -1.85 24.69
C GLU A 84 -12.26 -3.26 25.24
N ARG A 85 -12.95 -3.65 26.33
CA ARG A 85 -12.79 -4.96 26.95
C ARG A 85 -13.18 -6.11 26.00
N ASP A 86 -14.32 -5.98 25.31
CA ASP A 86 -14.77 -7.01 24.35
C ASP A 86 -13.86 -7.05 23.13
N ALA A 87 -13.27 -5.92 22.75
CA ALA A 87 -12.30 -5.82 21.68
C ALA A 87 -10.99 -6.57 22.02
N ASP A 88 -10.49 -6.43 23.26
CA ASP A 88 -9.31 -7.18 23.73
C ASP A 88 -9.57 -8.70 23.70
N ASP A 89 -10.74 -9.14 24.18
CA ASP A 89 -11.14 -10.52 24.13
C ASP A 89 -11.29 -11.03 22.69
N TYR A 90 -11.79 -10.20 21.79
CA TYR A 90 -11.94 -10.54 20.37
C TYR A 90 -10.56 -10.67 19.69
N LEU A 91 -9.66 -9.71 19.90
CA LEU A 91 -8.33 -9.67 19.31
C LEU A 91 -7.42 -10.82 19.80
N SER A 92 -7.70 -11.35 20.99
CA SER A 92 -6.97 -12.52 21.49
C SER A 92 -7.24 -13.81 20.67
N LYS A 93 -8.31 -13.84 19.86
CA LYS A 93 -8.80 -15.02 19.12
C LYS A 93 -8.92 -14.79 17.63
N ASN A 94 -8.90 -13.54 17.17
CA ASN A 94 -9.16 -13.18 15.79
C ASN A 94 -8.15 -12.14 15.30
N GLU A 95 -7.81 -12.22 14.04
CA GLU A 95 -6.99 -11.22 13.36
C GLU A 95 -7.86 -10.15 12.73
N VAL A 96 -7.42 -8.90 12.83
CA VAL A 96 -8.03 -7.75 12.12
C VAL A 96 -6.92 -6.91 11.46
N ASN A 97 -7.31 -6.22 10.40
CA ASN A 97 -6.35 -5.43 9.62
C ASN A 97 -6.28 -3.97 10.06
N LEU A 98 -7.34 -3.48 10.70
CA LEU A 98 -7.46 -2.10 11.14
C LEU A 98 -8.43 -2.00 12.32
N ILE A 99 -8.14 -1.11 13.26
CA ILE A 99 -9.06 -0.74 14.34
C ILE A 99 -9.49 0.71 14.11
N ILE A 100 -10.80 0.95 14.14
CA ILE A 100 -11.38 2.30 14.22
C ILE A 100 -11.90 2.47 15.63
N SER A 101 -11.38 3.45 16.35
CA SER A 101 -11.79 3.73 17.74
C SER A 101 -12.29 5.14 17.89
N THR A 102 -13.27 5.35 18.79
CA THR A 102 -13.72 6.68 19.21
C THR A 102 -12.97 7.22 20.42
N ASN A 103 -12.14 6.40 21.04
CA ASN A 103 -11.33 6.74 22.22
C ASN A 103 -9.86 6.45 21.93
N GLU A 104 -8.96 6.88 22.80
CA GLU A 104 -7.58 6.40 22.81
C GLU A 104 -7.58 4.91 23.15
N TYR A 105 -7.27 4.10 22.17
CA TYR A 105 -7.16 2.64 22.29
C TYR A 105 -5.78 2.20 21.84
N GLN A 106 -5.23 1.16 22.46
CA GLN A 106 -3.93 0.63 22.12
C GLN A 106 -4.04 -0.87 21.83
N ALA A 107 -3.53 -1.28 20.70
CA ALA A 107 -3.37 -2.69 20.35
C ALA A 107 -1.97 -2.90 19.77
N LYS A 108 -1.40 -4.06 20.07
CA LYS A 108 -0.06 -4.38 19.59
C LYS A 108 -0.12 -4.77 18.12
N ASP A 109 0.76 -4.16 17.31
CA ASP A 109 0.99 -4.50 15.90
C ASP A 109 -0.21 -4.32 14.94
N ILE A 110 -1.29 -3.66 15.39
CA ILE A 110 -2.47 -3.38 14.56
C ILE A 110 -2.61 -1.86 14.40
N PRO A 111 -2.73 -1.34 13.16
CA PRO A 111 -2.96 0.08 12.97
C PRO A 111 -4.31 0.52 13.55
N ILE A 112 -4.31 1.69 14.21
CA ILE A 112 -5.49 2.25 14.84
C ILE A 112 -5.76 3.63 14.26
N ILE A 113 -7.03 3.92 13.99
CA ILE A 113 -7.53 5.24 13.63
C ILE A 113 -8.48 5.70 14.72
N THR A 114 -8.18 6.82 15.36
CA THR A 114 -9.12 7.48 16.27
C THR A 114 -9.97 8.45 15.48
N VAL A 115 -11.28 8.33 15.61
CA VAL A 115 -12.28 9.15 14.90
C VAL A 115 -13.23 9.85 15.86
N ASN A 116 -13.81 10.96 15.44
CA ASN A 116 -14.89 11.57 16.19
C ASN A 116 -16.16 10.69 16.14
N PRO A 117 -16.89 10.50 17.24
CA PRO A 117 -18.15 9.73 17.26
C PRO A 117 -19.21 10.24 16.26
N LEU A 118 -19.17 11.51 15.89
CA LEU A 118 -20.04 12.09 14.87
C LEU A 118 -19.62 11.79 13.45
N LEU A 119 -18.38 11.35 13.25
CA LEU A 119 -17.75 11.01 11.98
C LEU A 119 -17.83 12.18 10.98
N PHE A 120 -16.85 13.06 11.03
CA PHE A 120 -16.74 14.18 10.11
C PHE A 120 -16.20 13.71 8.73
N PRO A 121 -16.36 14.52 7.67
CA PRO A 121 -15.84 14.19 6.33
C PRO A 121 -14.35 13.84 6.33
N GLU A 122 -13.55 14.57 7.11
CA GLU A 122 -12.11 14.36 7.26
C GLU A 122 -11.78 12.97 7.84
N ASP A 123 -12.60 12.50 8.80
CA ASP A 123 -12.45 11.14 9.36
C ASP A 123 -12.69 10.09 8.28
N ILE A 124 -13.69 10.29 7.43
CA ILE A 124 -14.04 9.38 6.33
C ILE A 124 -12.90 9.31 5.32
N ASP A 125 -12.36 10.45 4.91
CA ASP A 125 -11.26 10.52 3.94
C ASP A 125 -10.00 9.88 4.50
N TYR A 126 -9.72 10.06 5.79
CA TYR A 126 -8.62 9.42 6.47
C TYR A 126 -8.78 7.89 6.54
N ILE A 127 -9.98 7.40 6.90
CA ILE A 127 -10.30 5.97 6.89
C ILE A 127 -10.10 5.37 5.49
N LYS A 128 -10.65 6.02 4.44
CA LYS A 128 -10.50 5.58 3.04
C LYS A 128 -9.05 5.48 2.63
N SER A 129 -8.26 6.51 2.90
CA SER A 129 -6.84 6.54 2.58
C SER A 129 -6.09 5.40 3.27
N ARG A 130 -6.38 5.15 4.54
CA ARG A 130 -5.72 4.09 5.31
C ARG A 130 -6.12 2.70 4.85
N LEU A 131 -7.39 2.47 4.57
CA LEU A 131 -7.87 1.20 4.01
C LEU A 131 -7.26 0.94 2.63
N PHE A 132 -7.16 1.96 1.78
CA PHE A 132 -6.50 1.84 0.49
C PHE A 132 -5.03 1.43 0.65
N GLN A 133 -4.28 2.06 1.55
CA GLN A 133 -2.88 1.71 1.83
C GLN A 133 -2.74 0.26 2.28
N LEU A 134 -3.57 -0.19 3.23
CA LEU A 134 -3.55 -1.55 3.75
C LEU A 134 -3.92 -2.58 2.67
N SER A 135 -4.97 -2.32 1.90
CA SER A 135 -5.40 -3.17 0.80
C SER A 135 -4.32 -3.29 -0.28
N TYR A 136 -3.72 -2.17 -0.65
CA TYR A 136 -2.66 -2.15 -1.66
C TYR A 136 -1.40 -2.90 -1.18
N SER A 137 -0.98 -2.69 0.07
CA SER A 137 0.14 -3.41 0.66
C SER A 137 -0.11 -4.92 0.73
N ALA A 138 -1.30 -5.33 1.16
CA ALA A 138 -1.70 -6.74 1.19
C ALA A 138 -1.70 -7.35 -0.21
N MET A 139 -2.23 -6.64 -1.19
CA MET A 139 -2.26 -7.05 -2.59
C MET A 139 -0.84 -7.24 -3.15
N CYS A 140 0.06 -6.30 -2.91
CA CYS A 140 1.46 -6.41 -3.35
C CYS A 140 2.17 -7.60 -2.70
N THR A 141 1.97 -7.80 -1.40
CA THR A 141 2.54 -8.92 -0.66
C THR A 141 2.02 -10.26 -1.20
N HIS A 142 0.73 -10.35 -1.47
CA HIS A 142 0.13 -11.55 -2.04
C HIS A 142 0.65 -11.81 -3.45
N PHE A 143 0.75 -10.78 -4.29
CA PHE A 143 1.32 -10.88 -5.63
C PHE A 143 2.75 -11.39 -5.62
N ILE A 144 3.61 -10.82 -4.77
CA ILE A 144 5.00 -11.27 -4.61
C ILE A 144 5.07 -12.73 -4.20
N LYS A 145 4.26 -13.16 -3.21
CA LYS A 145 4.20 -14.56 -2.78
C LYS A 145 3.74 -15.49 -3.89
N SER A 146 2.73 -15.08 -4.67
CA SER A 146 2.25 -15.84 -5.81
C SER A 146 3.32 -15.98 -6.89
N CYS A 147 4.02 -14.88 -7.22
CA CYS A 147 5.13 -14.91 -8.18
C CYS A 147 6.30 -15.78 -7.70
N ALA A 148 6.64 -15.74 -6.41
CA ALA A 148 7.71 -16.57 -5.86
C ALA A 148 7.43 -18.09 -5.99
N ASN A 149 6.15 -18.48 -5.96
CA ASN A 149 5.76 -19.87 -6.22
C ASN A 149 5.96 -20.31 -7.68
N PHE A 150 5.92 -19.35 -8.63
CA PHE A 150 6.27 -19.62 -10.04
C PHE A 150 7.78 -19.65 -10.30
N GLU A 151 8.59 -19.00 -9.46
CA GLU A 151 10.07 -18.94 -9.62
C GLU A 151 10.81 -20.17 -9.05
N ASN A 152 10.14 -21.07 -8.33
CA ASN A 152 10.73 -22.34 -7.86
C ASN A 152 11.15 -23.29 -8.98
N GLU A 153 10.93 -22.91 -10.24
CA GLU A 153 11.53 -23.54 -11.41
C GLU A 153 12.71 -22.71 -11.95
N LYS A 154 13.85 -22.71 -11.24
CA LYS A 154 15.17 -22.28 -11.73
C LYS A 154 15.44 -20.76 -11.84
N GLY A 155 15.57 -20.08 -10.74
CA GLY A 155 16.22 -18.78 -10.69
C GLY A 155 16.79 -18.52 -9.29
N GLU A 156 18.03 -18.05 -9.19
CA GLU A 156 18.55 -17.58 -7.91
C GLU A 156 17.71 -16.39 -7.42
N PRO A 157 17.38 -16.32 -6.11
CA PRO A 157 16.62 -15.20 -5.58
C PRO A 157 17.38 -13.90 -5.78
N THR A 158 16.77 -12.94 -6.46
CA THR A 158 17.31 -11.59 -6.63
C THR A 158 16.97 -10.74 -5.40
N TYR A 159 17.98 -10.11 -4.82
CA TYR A 159 17.85 -9.27 -3.64
C TYR A 159 17.93 -7.79 -4.03
N VAL A 160 17.38 -6.90 -3.20
CA VAL A 160 17.48 -5.43 -3.39
C VAL A 160 18.94 -4.99 -3.59
N LYS A 161 19.90 -5.63 -2.91
CA LYS A 161 21.34 -5.36 -3.06
C LYS A 161 21.87 -5.56 -4.49
N ASP A 162 21.18 -6.36 -5.31
CA ASP A 162 21.60 -6.65 -6.68
C ASP A 162 21.17 -5.52 -7.64
N TYR A 163 20.22 -4.68 -7.23
CA TYR A 163 19.72 -3.53 -7.99
C TYR A 163 20.22 -2.20 -7.48
N VAL A 164 20.57 -2.10 -6.20
CA VAL A 164 20.99 -0.86 -5.57
C VAL A 164 22.50 -0.87 -5.35
N ALA A 165 23.22 -0.07 -6.15
CA ALA A 165 24.65 0.12 -5.97
C ALA A 165 24.95 0.78 -4.62
N LYS A 166 25.96 0.29 -3.90
CA LYS A 166 26.33 0.76 -2.55
C LYS A 166 26.54 2.28 -2.48
N GLU A 167 27.10 2.86 -3.51
CA GLU A 167 27.35 4.31 -3.61
C GLU A 167 26.06 5.15 -3.75
N ASN A 168 24.92 4.52 -3.99
CA ASN A 168 23.62 5.19 -4.02
C ASN A 168 22.86 5.07 -2.68
N ILE A 169 23.42 4.34 -1.71
CA ILE A 169 22.84 4.20 -0.38
C ILE A 169 23.35 5.33 0.50
N GLN A 170 22.43 6.04 1.14
CA GLN A 170 22.74 7.07 2.12
C GLN A 170 22.15 6.71 3.47
N ILE A 171 22.95 6.88 4.51
CA ILE A 171 22.53 6.67 5.90
C ILE A 171 22.67 8.02 6.60
N VAL A 172 21.58 8.49 7.19
CA VAL A 172 21.55 9.75 7.94
C VAL A 172 20.79 9.54 9.25
N ASP A 173 21.26 10.18 10.31
CA ASP A 173 20.67 10.03 11.65
C ASP A 173 19.31 10.72 11.75
N THR A 174 19.12 11.84 11.04
CA THR A 174 17.87 12.62 11.11
C THR A 174 17.60 13.31 9.78
N CYS A 175 16.32 13.48 9.46
CA CYS A 175 15.86 14.31 8.36
C CYS A 175 14.78 15.27 8.87
N LYS A 176 14.84 16.57 8.47
CA LYS A 176 13.92 17.58 9.03
C LYS A 176 12.49 17.42 8.52
N THR A 177 12.34 17.11 7.24
CA THR A 177 11.04 16.96 6.58
C THR A 177 11.08 15.78 5.62
N TRP A 178 9.90 15.27 5.25
CA TRP A 178 9.76 14.24 4.23
C TRP A 178 10.29 14.73 2.85
N ALA A 179 10.10 16.01 2.52
CA ALA A 179 10.61 16.59 1.28
C ALA A 179 12.15 16.64 1.25
N ASP A 180 12.78 16.86 2.40
CA ASP A 180 14.25 16.80 2.51
C ASP A 180 14.74 15.35 2.37
N ALA A 181 13.98 14.38 2.86
CA ALA A 181 14.29 12.96 2.65
C ALA A 181 14.26 12.59 1.16
N ILE A 182 13.27 13.06 0.41
CA ILE A 182 13.20 12.88 -1.06
C ILE A 182 14.42 13.49 -1.74
N LYS A 183 14.75 14.73 -1.44
CA LYS A 183 15.91 15.41 -2.02
C LYS A 183 17.22 14.69 -1.71
N LEU A 184 17.36 14.23 -0.47
CA LEU A 184 18.54 13.50 -0.03
C LEU A 184 18.68 12.17 -0.78
N THR A 185 17.60 11.39 -0.85
CA THR A 185 17.57 10.11 -1.57
C THR A 185 17.87 10.28 -3.06
N ALA A 186 17.40 11.36 -3.68
CA ALA A 186 17.63 11.67 -5.10
C ALA A 186 19.06 12.13 -5.41
N LYS A 187 19.78 12.69 -4.43
CA LYS A 187 21.07 13.33 -4.63
C LYS A 187 22.11 12.48 -5.37
N PRO A 188 22.37 11.20 -5.03
CA PRO A 188 23.37 10.40 -5.75
C PRO A 188 23.03 10.21 -7.22
N LEU A 189 21.76 10.17 -7.57
CA LEU A 189 21.31 10.02 -8.95
C LEU A 189 21.38 11.33 -9.72
N LEU A 190 21.11 12.48 -9.05
CA LEU A 190 21.32 13.82 -9.60
C LEU A 190 22.80 14.07 -9.90
N ASP A 191 23.67 13.78 -8.93
CA ASP A 191 25.12 14.01 -9.05
C ASP A 191 25.73 13.16 -10.20
N LYS A 192 25.12 12.01 -10.50
CA LYS A 192 25.50 11.13 -11.62
C LYS A 192 24.77 11.46 -12.94
N GLY A 193 23.91 12.48 -12.96
CA GLY A 193 23.12 12.86 -14.12
C GLY A 193 22.12 11.78 -14.58
N LYS A 194 21.70 10.86 -13.67
CA LYS A 194 20.74 9.81 -13.97
C LYS A 194 19.29 10.30 -13.91
N ILE A 195 19.05 11.34 -13.15
CA ILE A 195 17.78 12.05 -13.05
C ILE A 195 18.03 13.56 -13.11
N GLU A 196 17.01 14.33 -13.47
CA GLU A 196 17.06 15.78 -13.52
C GLU A 196 16.38 16.39 -12.27
N GLN A 197 16.72 17.64 -11.95
CA GLN A 197 16.11 18.37 -10.83
C GLN A 197 14.59 18.45 -10.94
N ARG A 198 14.05 18.57 -12.15
CA ARG A 198 12.59 18.57 -12.37
C ARG A 198 11.91 17.30 -11.92
N TYR A 199 12.59 16.14 -12.01
CA TYR A 199 12.05 14.87 -11.54
C TYR A 199 11.89 14.84 -10.01
N VAL A 200 12.89 15.43 -9.30
CA VAL A 200 12.82 15.57 -7.84
C VAL A 200 11.66 16.48 -7.42
N SER A 201 11.45 17.59 -8.13
CA SER A 201 10.29 18.46 -7.89
C SER A 201 8.97 17.74 -8.10
N ARG A 202 8.83 16.96 -9.16
CA ARG A 202 7.64 16.15 -9.43
C ARG A 202 7.39 15.08 -8.39
N MET A 203 8.42 14.44 -7.84
CA MET A 203 8.26 13.49 -6.73
C MET A 203 7.67 14.17 -5.49
N ILE A 204 8.10 15.39 -5.18
CA ILE A 204 7.57 16.19 -4.06
C ILE A 204 6.11 16.58 -4.35
N GLU A 205 5.83 17.15 -5.52
CA GLU A 205 4.48 17.52 -5.95
C GLU A 205 3.50 16.32 -5.91
N ALA A 206 3.96 15.14 -6.32
CA ALA A 206 3.15 13.92 -6.28
C ALA A 206 2.76 13.54 -4.84
N VAL A 207 3.66 13.68 -3.87
CA VAL A 207 3.33 13.46 -2.45
C VAL A 207 2.38 14.54 -1.93
N GLU A 208 2.56 15.80 -2.31
CA GLU A 208 1.64 16.90 -1.93
C GLU A 208 0.24 16.70 -2.49
N GLN A 209 0.14 16.23 -3.74
CA GLN A 209 -1.14 16.06 -4.43
C GLN A 209 -1.88 14.78 -4.03
N PHE A 210 -1.14 13.67 -3.88
CA PHE A 210 -1.73 12.33 -3.69
C PHE A 210 -1.50 11.75 -2.30
N GLY A 211 -0.82 12.48 -1.42
CA GLY A 211 -0.50 12.03 -0.07
C GLY A 211 0.60 10.95 -0.04
N THR A 212 0.59 10.13 1.02
CA THR A 212 1.64 9.13 1.30
C THR A 212 1.42 7.80 0.58
N TYR A 213 0.81 7.81 -0.60
CA TYR A 213 0.53 6.58 -1.38
C TYR A 213 1.77 5.73 -1.71
N MET A 214 2.95 6.35 -1.66
CA MET A 214 4.24 5.70 -1.92
C MET A 214 4.80 4.90 -0.74
N VAL A 215 4.13 4.95 0.42
CA VAL A 215 4.50 4.18 1.62
C VAL A 215 3.76 2.85 1.58
N PHE A 216 4.39 1.80 1.06
CA PHE A 216 3.76 0.49 0.90
C PHE A 216 3.81 -0.37 2.15
N VAL A 217 4.84 -0.20 2.96
CA VAL A 217 5.01 -0.87 4.25
C VAL A 217 5.47 0.15 5.28
N PRO A 218 5.22 -0.08 6.58
CA PRO A 218 5.73 0.82 7.62
C PRO A 218 7.22 1.14 7.42
N GLU A 219 7.58 2.40 7.59
CA GLU A 219 8.95 2.90 7.51
C GLU A 219 9.64 2.79 6.13
N THR A 220 8.91 2.37 5.09
CA THR A 220 9.49 2.22 3.74
C THR A 220 8.64 2.94 2.68
N ALA A 221 9.25 3.87 1.97
CA ALA A 221 8.62 4.59 0.86
C ALA A 221 9.37 4.35 -0.46
N PHE A 222 8.63 4.03 -1.52
CA PHE A 222 9.13 3.93 -2.89
C PHE A 222 8.76 5.20 -3.66
N ILE A 223 9.64 6.18 -3.61
CA ILE A 223 9.38 7.51 -4.16
C ILE A 223 9.65 7.54 -5.66
N HIS A 224 8.64 7.94 -6.42
CA HIS A 224 8.70 8.05 -7.87
C HIS A 224 7.75 9.15 -8.37
N ALA A 225 7.91 9.56 -9.61
CA ALA A 225 6.98 10.43 -10.32
C ALA A 225 6.82 9.97 -11.76
N GLY A 226 5.71 10.34 -12.39
CA GLY A 226 5.56 10.19 -13.84
C GLY A 226 6.59 11.02 -14.61
N ILE A 227 7.10 10.50 -15.73
CA ILE A 227 8.05 11.18 -16.62
C ILE A 227 7.36 12.31 -17.39
#